data_9811aeb9236ebfc207e7cc1de6f54a66
#
_entry.id   9811aeb9236ebfc207e7cc1de6f54a66
#
_cell.length_a   1.000
_cell.length_b   1.000
_cell.length_c   1.000
_cell.angle_alpha   90.00
_cell.angle_beta   90.00
_cell.angle_gamma   90.00
#
_symmetry.space_group_name_H-M   'P 1'
#
loop_
_entity.id
_entity.type
_entity.pdbx_description
1 polymer ?
#
loop_
_entity_poly.entity_id
_entity_poly.type
_entity_poly.pdbx_seq_one_letter_code
_entity_poly.pdbx_strand_id
1 'polypeptide(L)'
;MRLPAGPQITDVERSIRRVESVLIALSIVAIAAADRFLEPTASLGFLYLIPISYSTLTHRWPVFLGLLALCVGLRQWDSPVQQSSWGRLALDWALVAVFLGVVVSLRRLGAARSLFFQIAGEQRDELVREVAMAAAVQQHLLEQHRPPAGPLDIAARMYPAKVVGGDYYDFISLDGGRLAVVIADVAGKGLPAALIMPAVKIALRTLAARPLSIGEILRELDATFLDNLPPASYFTLFYGVLDPDGRQMVFANAGHLPALHLRARTGEAAWLEAEGPAVGLLDHNAVFATAVVQFEPGDLFVFYTDGITEAEEASGLDFGRDRIAAIVREHRGQSAEAIVAAVHGAVDAFRGPGPRSDDATVSVARVPDVGPSATSAGGDPGP
;
A
#
# COMPACT_ATOMS: atom_id res chain seq x y z
N MET A 1 14.74 7.29 -24.16
CA MET A 1 14.69 8.75 -24.31
C MET A 1 15.14 9.36 -22.99
N ARG A 2 16.38 9.92 -22.91
CA ARG A 2 16.93 10.51 -21.68
C ARG A 2 16.32 11.90 -21.54
N LEU A 3 15.62 12.15 -20.42
CA LEU A 3 15.17 13.48 -20.06
C LEU A 3 16.40 14.39 -19.86
N PRO A 4 16.37 15.66 -20.32
CA PRO A 4 17.45 16.60 -20.08
C PRO A 4 17.58 16.83 -18.57
N ALA A 5 18.81 16.73 -18.06
CA ALA A 5 19.12 17.07 -16.68
C ALA A 5 18.73 18.53 -16.43
N GLY A 6 17.78 18.77 -15.54
CA GLY A 6 17.44 20.11 -15.08
C GLY A 6 18.65 20.82 -14.46
N PRO A 7 18.63 22.15 -14.33
CA PRO A 7 19.73 22.92 -13.76
C PRO A 7 20.11 22.29 -12.42
N GLN A 8 21.38 21.91 -12.30
CA GLN A 8 21.86 21.21 -11.11
C GLN A 8 21.55 22.08 -9.88
N ILE A 9 20.85 21.52 -8.90
CA ILE A 9 20.51 22.12 -7.59
C ILE A 9 21.70 22.88 -6.99
N THR A 10 22.93 22.43 -7.28
CA THR A 10 24.19 23.04 -6.88
C THR A 10 24.46 24.45 -7.44
N ASP A 11 23.93 24.83 -8.60
CA ASP A 11 24.18 26.16 -9.18
C ASP A 11 23.21 27.22 -8.63
N VAL A 12 21.96 26.82 -8.39
CA VAL A 12 20.96 27.67 -7.72
C VAL A 12 21.40 27.93 -6.27
N GLU A 13 21.83 26.90 -5.54
CA GLU A 13 22.35 27.07 -4.18
C GLU A 13 23.59 27.96 -4.10
N ARG A 14 24.52 27.90 -5.08
CA ARG A 14 25.67 28.77 -5.14
C ARG A 14 25.28 30.22 -5.41
N SER A 15 24.29 30.46 -6.26
CA SER A 15 23.76 31.78 -6.53
C SER A 15 23.10 32.42 -5.30
N ILE A 16 22.26 31.66 -4.62
CA ILE A 16 21.59 32.09 -3.37
C ILE A 16 22.65 32.49 -2.32
N ARG A 17 23.65 31.63 -2.09
CA ARG A 17 24.73 31.92 -1.11
C ARG A 17 25.54 33.15 -1.45
N ARG A 18 25.74 33.50 -2.72
CA ARG A 18 26.41 34.76 -3.11
C ARG A 18 25.59 35.98 -2.78
N VAL A 19 24.28 35.94 -3.06
CA VAL A 19 23.37 37.05 -2.73
C VAL A 19 23.30 37.24 -1.22
N GLU A 20 23.20 36.19 -0.45
CA GLU A 20 23.21 36.22 1.02
C GLU A 20 24.50 36.84 1.58
N SER A 21 25.67 36.45 1.02
CA SER A 21 26.96 37.06 1.44
C SER A 21 27.03 38.55 1.22
N VAL A 22 26.51 39.01 0.09
CA VAL A 22 26.46 40.49 -0.23
C VAL A 22 25.52 41.18 0.73
N LEU A 23 24.34 40.63 1.04
CA LEU A 23 23.41 41.24 1.98
C LEU A 23 23.96 41.33 3.40
N ILE A 24 24.70 40.30 3.85
CA ILE A 24 25.38 40.28 5.14
C ILE A 24 26.45 41.42 5.19
N ALA A 25 27.28 41.53 4.15
CA ALA A 25 28.31 42.58 4.10
C ALA A 25 27.69 43.97 4.09
N LEU A 26 26.63 44.19 3.31
CA LEU A 26 25.92 45.45 3.27
C LEU A 26 25.26 45.81 4.61
N SER A 27 24.72 44.85 5.34
CA SER A 27 24.12 45.10 6.65
C SER A 27 25.19 45.48 7.69
N ILE A 28 26.37 44.89 7.66
CA ILE A 28 27.49 45.22 8.53
C ILE A 28 27.95 46.67 8.26
N VAL A 29 28.09 47.06 6.98
CA VAL A 29 28.50 48.40 6.60
C VAL A 29 27.43 49.45 7.01
N ALA A 30 26.15 49.11 6.83
CA ALA A 30 25.05 49.98 7.24
C ALA A 30 25.01 50.22 8.75
N ILE A 31 25.26 49.15 9.55
CA ILE A 31 25.33 49.27 11.02
C ILE A 31 26.54 50.14 11.43
N ALA A 32 27.73 49.96 10.80
CA ALA A 32 28.89 50.78 11.06
C ALA A 32 28.66 52.23 10.70
N ALA A 33 28.02 52.54 9.58
CA ALA A 33 27.64 53.87 9.20
C ALA A 33 26.66 54.53 10.17
N ALA A 34 25.64 53.77 10.59
CA ALA A 34 24.64 54.25 11.57
C ALA A 34 25.26 54.53 12.96
N ASP A 35 26.16 53.65 13.42
CA ASP A 35 26.86 53.83 14.72
C ASP A 35 27.71 55.10 14.76
N ARG A 36 28.23 55.55 13.61
CA ARG A 36 29.01 56.77 13.47
C ARG A 36 28.17 58.05 13.56
N PHE A 37 26.88 57.98 13.22
CA PHE A 37 25.99 59.16 13.26
C PHE A 37 25.23 59.30 14.58
N LEU A 38 25.31 58.32 15.48
CA LEU A 38 24.65 58.34 16.77
C LEU A 38 25.55 59.00 17.84
N GLU A 39 24.93 59.68 18.80
CA GLU A 39 25.69 60.30 19.90
C GLU A 39 26.47 59.26 20.71
N PRO A 40 27.61 59.67 21.37
CA PRO A 40 28.52 58.75 22.05
C PRO A 40 27.91 57.90 23.17
N THR A 41 26.66 58.17 23.56
CA THR A 41 25.94 57.47 24.63
C THR A 41 25.15 56.23 24.18
N ALA A 42 24.94 56.05 22.89
CA ALA A 42 24.13 54.97 22.34
C ALA A 42 24.92 54.16 21.29
N SER A 43 25.67 53.17 21.72
CA SER A 43 26.37 52.27 20.78
C SER A 43 25.45 51.18 20.22
N LEU A 44 25.40 51.10 18.89
CA LEU A 44 24.67 50.03 18.16
C LEU A 44 25.50 48.73 18.01
N GLY A 45 26.64 48.64 18.71
CA GLY A 45 27.57 47.50 18.56
C GLY A 45 26.96 46.13 18.71
N PHE A 46 25.87 46.02 19.48
CA PHE A 46 25.15 44.71 19.61
C PHE A 46 24.44 44.31 18.33
N LEU A 47 24.09 45.21 17.41
CA LEU A 47 23.42 44.89 16.16
C LEU A 47 24.32 44.10 15.17
N TYR A 48 25.65 44.19 15.33
CA TYR A 48 26.58 43.37 14.55
C TYR A 48 26.38 41.86 14.77
N LEU A 49 25.81 41.46 15.92
CA LEU A 49 25.51 40.06 16.19
C LEU A 49 24.46 39.49 15.26
N ILE A 50 23.55 40.29 14.68
CA ILE A 50 22.49 39.83 13.81
C ILE A 50 23.04 39.29 12.47
N PRO A 51 23.78 40.07 11.64
CA PRO A 51 24.35 39.53 10.41
C PRO A 51 25.39 38.43 10.65
N ILE A 52 26.11 38.49 11.78
CA ILE A 52 27.07 37.45 12.17
C ILE A 52 26.34 36.13 12.49
N SER A 53 25.26 36.18 13.28
CA SER A 53 24.46 34.99 13.60
C SER A 53 23.84 34.36 12.35
N TYR A 54 23.34 35.18 11.43
CA TYR A 54 22.83 34.68 10.16
C TYR A 54 23.93 34.02 9.31
N SER A 55 25.13 34.58 9.25
CA SER A 55 26.26 34.00 8.51
C SER A 55 26.71 32.65 9.04
N THR A 56 26.49 32.36 10.34
CA THR A 56 26.84 31.08 10.94
C THR A 56 25.94 29.91 10.47
N LEU A 57 24.72 30.23 10.09
CA LEU A 57 23.75 29.25 9.60
C LEU A 57 24.02 28.89 8.13
N THR A 58 24.59 29.82 7.36
CA THR A 58 24.69 29.72 5.91
C THR A 58 26.10 29.52 5.36
N HIS A 59 27.16 29.90 6.12
CA HIS A 59 28.54 29.97 5.62
C HIS A 59 29.54 29.08 6.38
N ARG A 60 30.72 28.87 5.76
CA ARG A 60 31.83 28.10 6.36
C ARG A 60 32.53 28.91 7.45
N TRP A 61 33.10 28.22 8.47
CA TRP A 61 33.81 28.78 9.59
C TRP A 61 34.80 29.96 9.28
N PRO A 62 35.61 29.92 8.19
CA PRO A 62 36.53 31.00 7.88
C PRO A 62 35.82 32.35 7.61
N VAL A 63 34.67 32.32 6.94
CA VAL A 63 33.87 33.49 6.64
C VAL A 63 33.31 34.12 7.93
N PHE A 64 32.79 33.26 8.82
CA PHE A 64 32.31 33.67 10.13
C PHE A 64 33.40 34.35 10.96
N LEU A 65 34.60 33.72 11.08
CA LEU A 65 35.71 34.29 11.82
C LEU A 65 36.20 35.59 11.21
N GLY A 66 36.23 35.72 9.88
CA GLY A 66 36.59 36.94 9.19
C GLY A 66 35.61 38.09 9.49
N LEU A 67 34.29 37.83 9.46
CA LEU A 67 33.27 38.79 9.79
C LEU A 67 33.31 39.21 11.27
N LEU A 68 33.53 38.24 12.16
CA LEU A 68 33.71 38.53 13.60
C LEU A 68 34.92 39.43 13.86
N ALA A 69 36.08 39.13 13.25
CA ALA A 69 37.28 39.92 13.34
C ALA A 69 37.08 41.35 12.78
N LEU A 70 36.37 41.48 11.65
CA LEU A 70 36.01 42.75 11.05
C LEU A 70 35.12 43.58 11.99
N CYS A 71 34.10 42.99 12.59
CA CYS A 71 33.21 43.68 13.51
C CYS A 71 33.94 44.16 14.77
N VAL A 72 34.82 43.33 15.34
CA VAL A 72 35.65 43.69 16.49
C VAL A 72 36.63 44.81 16.12
N GLY A 73 37.26 44.73 14.93
CA GLY A 73 38.16 45.77 14.43
C GLY A 73 37.50 47.10 14.18
N LEU A 74 36.31 47.14 13.55
CA LEU A 74 35.52 48.33 13.30
C LEU A 74 35.10 49.01 14.60
N ARG A 75 34.71 48.24 15.60
CA ARG A 75 34.31 48.75 16.91
C ARG A 75 35.51 49.38 17.67
N GLN A 76 36.72 48.83 17.55
CA GLN A 76 37.91 49.40 18.16
C GLN A 76 38.41 50.65 17.46
N TRP A 77 38.18 50.78 16.14
CA TRP A 77 38.58 51.95 15.36
C TRP A 77 37.77 53.23 15.73
N ASP A 78 36.46 53.04 16.05
CA ASP A 78 35.58 54.15 16.37
C ASP A 78 35.59 54.58 17.85
N SER A 79 36.33 53.90 18.74
CA SER A 79 36.42 54.28 20.18
C SER A 79 37.47 55.33 20.39
N PRO A 80 37.11 56.57 20.82
CA PRO A 80 38.11 57.52 21.23
C PRO A 80 38.94 56.99 22.40
N VAL A 81 40.25 57.11 22.30
CA VAL A 81 41.31 56.51 23.15
C VAL A 81 41.25 56.89 24.62
N GLN A 82 40.23 57.55 25.13
CA GLN A 82 40.15 58.02 26.49
C GLN A 82 39.05 57.31 27.30
N GLN A 83 39.51 56.42 28.15
CA GLN A 83 38.75 55.58 29.13
C GLN A 83 38.31 54.21 28.69
N SER A 84 39.23 53.35 28.31
CA SER A 84 39.00 51.91 28.30
C SER A 84 39.07 51.37 29.74
N SER A 85 37.92 51.27 30.41
CA SER A 85 37.86 50.44 31.61
C SER A 85 37.99 48.97 31.19
N TRP A 86 38.96 48.25 31.78
CA TRP A 86 39.18 46.81 31.57
C TRP A 86 37.86 46.00 31.68
N GLY A 87 36.89 46.51 32.48
CA GLY A 87 35.58 45.92 32.63
C GLY A 87 34.72 45.93 31.36
N ARG A 88 34.79 46.97 30.50
CA ARG A 88 34.03 46.97 29.22
C ARG A 88 34.63 45.97 28.24
N LEU A 89 35.94 45.88 28.16
CA LEU A 89 36.62 44.91 27.30
C LEU A 89 36.27 43.46 27.72
N ALA A 90 36.27 43.20 29.04
CA ALA A 90 35.90 41.88 29.57
C ALA A 90 34.44 41.50 29.26
N LEU A 91 33.52 42.47 29.34
CA LEU A 91 32.10 42.21 29.00
C LEU A 91 31.92 41.90 27.50
N ASP A 92 32.61 42.63 26.62
CA ASP A 92 32.56 42.37 25.17
C ASP A 92 33.06 40.98 24.80
N TRP A 93 34.18 40.55 25.38
CA TRP A 93 34.69 39.19 25.18
C TRP A 93 33.79 38.11 25.79
N ALA A 94 33.15 38.36 26.92
CA ALA A 94 32.18 37.46 27.51
C ALA A 94 30.97 37.25 26.59
N LEU A 95 30.43 38.34 26.00
CA LEU A 95 29.32 38.28 25.05
C LEU A 95 29.72 37.51 23.79
N VAL A 96 30.92 37.74 23.25
CA VAL A 96 31.42 36.96 22.10
C VAL A 96 31.54 35.47 22.43
N ALA A 97 32.05 35.12 23.62
CA ALA A 97 32.18 33.74 24.05
C ALA A 97 30.82 33.04 24.21
N VAL A 98 29.83 33.69 24.83
CA VAL A 98 28.46 33.20 24.95
C VAL A 98 27.83 32.98 23.57
N PHE A 99 27.97 34.02 22.70
CA PHE A 99 27.46 33.93 21.35
C PHE A 99 28.09 32.76 20.55
N LEU A 100 29.40 32.59 20.64
CA LEU A 100 30.12 31.50 20.00
C LEU A 100 29.62 30.14 20.54
N GLY A 101 29.41 30.04 21.84
CA GLY A 101 28.84 28.85 22.49
C GLY A 101 27.45 28.49 21.94
N VAL A 102 26.58 29.50 21.79
CA VAL A 102 25.23 29.29 21.21
C VAL A 102 25.33 28.83 19.75
N VAL A 103 26.19 29.47 18.95
CA VAL A 103 26.38 29.11 17.54
C VAL A 103 26.88 27.67 17.39
N VAL A 104 27.88 27.30 18.19
CA VAL A 104 28.42 25.92 18.19
C VAL A 104 27.34 24.93 18.58
N SER A 105 26.53 25.25 19.59
CA SER A 105 25.43 24.41 20.05
C SER A 105 24.35 24.23 18.97
N LEU A 106 23.95 25.35 18.31
CA LEU A 106 22.98 25.29 17.22
C LEU A 106 23.47 24.45 16.02
N ARG A 107 24.76 24.60 15.65
CA ARG A 107 25.37 23.76 14.60
C ARG A 107 25.42 22.28 14.96
N ARG A 108 25.78 21.96 16.22
CA ARG A 108 25.76 20.57 16.70
C ARG A 108 24.35 19.98 16.68
N LEU A 109 23.35 20.76 17.09
CA LEU A 109 21.95 20.36 17.03
C LEU A 109 21.48 20.13 15.57
N GLY A 110 21.86 21.04 14.65
CA GLY A 110 21.57 20.89 13.22
C GLY A 110 22.22 19.64 12.60
N ALA A 111 23.49 19.38 12.93
CA ALA A 111 24.20 18.19 12.46
C ALA A 111 23.59 16.89 13.04
N ALA A 112 23.25 16.88 14.32
CA ALA A 112 22.58 15.75 14.95
C ALA A 112 21.19 15.47 14.33
N ARG A 113 20.44 16.53 14.03
CA ARG A 113 19.15 16.44 13.37
C ARG A 113 19.28 15.87 11.94
N SER A 114 20.25 16.35 11.15
CA SER A 114 20.46 15.83 9.80
C SER A 114 20.88 14.36 9.80
N LEU A 115 21.76 13.97 10.72
CA LEU A 115 22.18 12.58 10.89
C LEU A 115 20.98 11.69 11.29
N PHE A 116 20.14 12.18 12.20
CA PHE A 116 18.92 11.45 12.60
C PHE A 116 17.99 11.19 11.39
N PHE A 117 17.75 12.22 10.55
CA PHE A 117 16.93 12.04 9.36
C PHE A 117 17.56 11.11 8.32
N GLN A 118 18.89 11.12 8.18
CA GLN A 118 19.58 10.17 7.30
C GLN A 118 19.41 8.72 7.78
N ILE A 119 19.69 8.46 9.07
CA ILE A 119 19.54 7.12 9.65
C ILE A 119 18.09 6.64 9.55
N ALA A 120 17.12 7.50 9.89
CA ALA A 120 15.71 7.17 9.78
C ALA A 120 15.28 6.90 8.32
N GLY A 121 15.85 7.62 7.35
CA GLY A 121 15.64 7.39 5.92
C GLY A 121 16.20 6.05 5.48
N GLU A 122 17.44 5.74 5.84
CA GLU A 122 18.09 4.46 5.50
C GLU A 122 17.33 3.27 6.09
N GLN A 123 16.92 3.34 7.36
CA GLN A 123 16.13 2.29 8.01
C GLN A 123 14.75 2.11 7.35
N ARG A 124 14.10 3.21 6.97
CA ARG A 124 12.84 3.14 6.24
C ARG A 124 13.01 2.45 4.87
N ASP A 125 14.04 2.82 4.13
CA ASP A 125 14.31 2.26 2.80
C ASP A 125 14.68 0.77 2.87
N GLU A 126 15.39 0.36 3.91
CA GLU A 126 15.68 -1.05 4.19
C GLU A 126 14.41 -1.84 4.49
N LEU A 127 13.54 -1.33 5.39
CA LEU A 127 12.26 -1.95 5.71
C LEU A 127 11.34 -2.07 4.49
N VAL A 128 11.29 -1.03 3.64
CA VAL A 128 10.52 -1.06 2.39
C VAL A 128 11.03 -2.16 1.46
N ARG A 129 12.35 -2.35 1.35
CA ARG A 129 12.94 -3.44 0.56
C ARG A 129 12.60 -4.82 1.12
N GLU A 130 12.68 -5.01 2.43
CA GLU A 130 12.32 -6.27 3.08
C GLU A 130 10.85 -6.63 2.85
N VAL A 131 9.94 -5.66 3.02
CA VAL A 131 8.51 -5.85 2.74
C VAL A 131 8.27 -6.15 1.26
N ALA A 132 8.98 -5.50 0.34
CA ALA A 132 8.86 -5.77 -1.09
C ALA A 132 9.36 -7.19 -1.46
N MET A 133 10.43 -7.66 -0.82
CA MET A 133 10.89 -9.05 -0.99
C MET A 133 9.89 -10.06 -0.44
N ALA A 134 9.31 -9.81 0.73
CA ALA A 134 8.24 -10.66 1.30
C ALA A 134 7.02 -10.72 0.38
N ALA A 135 6.63 -9.58 -0.20
CA ALA A 135 5.55 -9.49 -1.19
C ALA A 135 5.84 -10.33 -2.45
N ALA A 136 7.06 -10.26 -2.98
CA ALA A 136 7.45 -11.07 -4.13
C ALA A 136 7.37 -12.58 -3.84
N VAL A 137 7.80 -12.99 -2.63
CA VAL A 137 7.68 -14.40 -2.18
C VAL A 137 6.21 -14.79 -2.04
N GLN A 138 5.38 -13.94 -1.43
CA GLN A 138 3.94 -14.20 -1.31
C GLN A 138 3.28 -14.33 -2.69
N GLN A 139 3.53 -13.38 -3.59
CA GLN A 139 2.99 -13.43 -4.95
C GLN A 139 3.39 -14.72 -5.65
N HIS A 140 4.64 -15.15 -5.55
CA HIS A 140 5.09 -16.42 -6.14
C HIS A 140 4.37 -17.63 -5.53
N LEU A 141 4.19 -17.66 -4.21
CA LEU A 141 3.44 -18.72 -3.53
C LEU A 141 1.95 -18.72 -3.88
N LEU A 142 1.38 -17.54 -4.10
CA LEU A 142 -0.01 -17.35 -4.53
C LEU A 142 -0.15 -17.35 -6.05
N GLU A 143 0.98 -17.33 -6.80
CA GLU A 143 0.97 -17.37 -8.26
C GLU A 143 0.08 -18.52 -8.72
N GLN A 144 -0.91 -18.13 -9.47
CA GLN A 144 -1.97 -19.01 -9.88
C GLN A 144 -1.53 -19.76 -11.11
N HIS A 145 -1.63 -21.04 -11.04
CA HIS A 145 -1.61 -21.81 -12.26
C HIS A 145 -2.77 -21.28 -13.11
N ARG A 146 -2.52 -20.99 -14.38
CA ARG A 146 -3.59 -20.66 -15.34
C ARG A 146 -4.78 -21.56 -15.05
N PRO A 147 -6.02 -21.00 -15.07
CA PRO A 147 -7.19 -21.84 -14.97
C PRO A 147 -7.00 -23.07 -15.85
N PRO A 148 -7.26 -24.27 -15.34
CA PRO A 148 -7.01 -25.48 -16.11
C PRO A 148 -7.75 -25.36 -17.44
N ALA A 149 -7.08 -25.80 -18.52
CA ALA A 149 -7.75 -25.92 -19.81
C ALA A 149 -8.95 -26.83 -19.64
N GLY A 150 -10.14 -26.28 -19.75
CA GLY A 150 -11.38 -27.00 -19.50
C GLY A 150 -12.53 -26.33 -20.24
N PRO A 151 -13.73 -26.88 -20.13
CA PRO A 151 -14.91 -26.37 -20.83
C PRO A 151 -15.39 -25.00 -20.26
N LEU A 152 -14.91 -24.57 -19.11
CA LEU A 152 -15.34 -23.31 -18.48
C LEU A 152 -14.45 -22.13 -18.93
N ASP A 153 -15.06 -21.00 -19.27
CA ASP A 153 -14.34 -19.73 -19.46
C ASP A 153 -14.18 -19.05 -18.09
N ILE A 154 -12.93 -18.94 -17.62
CA ILE A 154 -12.62 -18.53 -16.26
C ILE A 154 -11.61 -17.40 -16.29
N ALA A 155 -11.89 -16.38 -15.50
CA ALA A 155 -10.96 -15.29 -15.24
C ALA A 155 -11.05 -14.84 -13.80
N ALA A 156 -9.94 -14.35 -13.28
CA ALA A 156 -9.91 -13.69 -11.97
C ALA A 156 -8.84 -12.61 -11.94
N ARG A 157 -9.07 -11.60 -11.14
CA ARG A 157 -8.11 -10.52 -10.90
C ARG A 157 -8.24 -9.99 -9.49
N MET A 158 -7.09 -9.78 -8.86
CA MET A 158 -6.97 -9.17 -7.55
C MET A 158 -6.12 -7.91 -7.65
N TYR A 159 -6.56 -6.86 -7.01
CA TYR A 159 -5.78 -5.64 -6.80
C TYR A 159 -5.59 -5.42 -5.30
N PRO A 160 -4.38 -5.61 -4.78
CA PRO A 160 -4.12 -5.40 -3.36
C PRO A 160 -4.19 -3.91 -2.99
N ALA A 161 -4.70 -3.61 -1.80
CA ALA A 161 -4.72 -2.26 -1.24
C ALA A 161 -3.34 -1.79 -0.80
N LYS A 162 -2.48 -2.71 -0.40
CA LYS A 162 -1.10 -2.49 0.04
C LYS A 162 -0.12 -3.30 -0.82
N VAL A 163 1.13 -3.35 -0.41
CA VAL A 163 2.18 -4.13 -1.10
C VAL A 163 1.87 -5.63 -1.07
N VAL A 164 1.17 -6.09 -0.03
CA VAL A 164 0.71 -7.47 0.17
C VAL A 164 -0.77 -7.47 0.53
N GLY A 165 -1.51 -8.52 0.12
CA GLY A 165 -2.94 -8.67 0.36
C GLY A 165 -3.30 -9.89 1.21
N GLY A 166 -4.47 -9.81 1.85
CA GLY A 166 -5.12 -10.90 2.59
C GLY A 166 -6.08 -11.75 1.75
N ASP A 167 -6.44 -11.27 0.56
CA ASP A 167 -7.31 -11.99 -0.36
C ASP A 167 -6.62 -13.20 -1.00
N TYR A 168 -7.41 -14.20 -1.30
CA TYR A 168 -6.99 -15.38 -2.02
C TYR A 168 -8.12 -15.89 -2.92
N TYR A 169 -7.78 -16.31 -4.13
CA TYR A 169 -8.65 -17.08 -5.01
C TYR A 169 -7.87 -18.24 -5.65
N ASP A 170 -8.54 -19.32 -5.97
CA ASP A 170 -7.90 -20.45 -6.65
C ASP A 170 -8.90 -21.25 -7.49
N PHE A 171 -8.35 -21.96 -8.47
CA PHE A 171 -9.05 -22.92 -9.32
C PHE A 171 -8.32 -24.25 -9.24
N ILE A 172 -8.97 -25.24 -8.65
CA ILE A 172 -8.36 -26.55 -8.40
C ILE A 172 -9.08 -27.60 -9.29
N SER A 173 -8.34 -28.18 -10.24
CA SER A 173 -8.85 -29.30 -11.03
C SER A 173 -9.09 -30.50 -10.13
N LEU A 174 -10.26 -31.08 -10.22
CA LEU A 174 -10.65 -32.30 -9.53
C LEU A 174 -10.88 -33.43 -10.53
N ASP A 175 -10.95 -34.69 -10.04
CA ASP A 175 -11.25 -35.83 -10.88
C ASP A 175 -12.62 -35.71 -11.55
N GLY A 176 -12.77 -36.31 -12.75
CA GLY A 176 -14.02 -36.28 -13.51
C GLY A 176 -14.34 -34.94 -14.15
N GLY A 177 -13.33 -34.13 -14.49
CA GLY A 177 -13.53 -32.82 -15.16
C GLY A 177 -14.16 -31.71 -14.29
N ARG A 178 -14.31 -32.00 -12.99
CA ARG A 178 -14.83 -31.02 -12.02
C ARG A 178 -13.79 -29.96 -11.66
N LEU A 179 -14.27 -28.81 -11.27
CA LEU A 179 -13.43 -27.68 -10.88
C LEU A 179 -13.85 -27.10 -9.54
N ALA A 180 -12.94 -27.08 -8.57
CA ALA A 180 -13.16 -26.30 -7.36
C ALA A 180 -12.77 -24.84 -7.61
N VAL A 181 -13.65 -23.94 -7.23
CA VAL A 181 -13.46 -22.48 -7.19
C VAL A 181 -13.41 -22.07 -5.74
N VAL A 182 -12.39 -21.33 -5.40
CA VAL A 182 -12.15 -20.85 -4.04
C VAL A 182 -11.98 -19.34 -4.06
N ILE A 183 -12.60 -18.65 -3.12
CA ILE A 183 -12.29 -17.27 -2.78
C ILE A 183 -12.30 -17.13 -1.26
N ALA A 184 -11.33 -16.42 -0.72
CA ALA A 184 -11.17 -16.22 0.71
C ALA A 184 -10.58 -14.84 1.02
N ASP A 185 -10.88 -14.37 2.22
CA ASP A 185 -10.33 -13.13 2.75
C ASP A 185 -9.98 -13.30 4.23
N VAL A 186 -8.76 -12.89 4.61
CA VAL A 186 -8.28 -12.94 6.00
C VAL A 186 -8.65 -11.66 6.73
N ALA A 187 -9.30 -11.81 7.88
CA ALA A 187 -9.60 -10.71 8.76
C ALA A 187 -8.34 -9.90 9.14
N GLY A 188 -8.35 -8.62 8.81
CA GLY A 188 -7.22 -7.71 8.98
C GLY A 188 -6.50 -7.41 7.67
N LYS A 189 -5.53 -6.48 7.72
CA LYS A 189 -4.89 -5.93 6.50
C LYS A 189 -3.38 -5.95 6.58
N GLY A 190 -2.74 -6.18 5.44
CA GLY A 190 -1.28 -6.09 5.28
C GLY A 190 -0.54 -7.36 5.70
N LEU A 191 0.65 -7.20 6.28
CA LEU A 191 1.59 -8.31 6.46
C LEU A 191 1.07 -9.51 7.27
N PRO A 192 0.31 -9.34 8.38
CA PRO A 192 -0.22 -10.50 9.11
C PRO A 192 -1.18 -11.35 8.26
N ALA A 193 -2.15 -10.73 7.58
CA ALA A 193 -3.09 -11.42 6.70
C ALA A 193 -2.34 -12.09 5.53
N ALA A 194 -1.39 -11.38 4.94
CA ALA A 194 -0.58 -11.86 3.83
C ALA A 194 0.26 -13.11 4.15
N LEU A 195 0.64 -13.33 5.40
CA LEU A 195 1.38 -14.52 5.83
C LEU A 195 0.48 -15.75 6.03
N ILE A 196 -0.81 -15.56 6.31
CA ILE A 196 -1.79 -16.63 6.51
C ILE A 196 -2.19 -17.26 5.16
N MET A 197 -2.37 -16.45 4.12
CA MET A 197 -2.89 -16.92 2.83
C MET A 197 -2.11 -18.05 2.16
N PRO A 198 -0.77 -18.05 2.10
CA PRO A 198 -0.04 -19.20 1.55
C PRO A 198 -0.30 -20.51 2.29
N ALA A 199 -0.48 -20.46 3.61
CA ALA A 199 -0.82 -21.62 4.40
C ALA A 199 -2.24 -22.13 4.07
N VAL A 200 -3.21 -21.22 3.94
CA VAL A 200 -4.58 -21.55 3.49
C VAL A 200 -4.56 -22.21 2.11
N LYS A 201 -3.83 -21.67 1.14
CA LYS A 201 -3.67 -22.25 -0.19
C LYS A 201 -3.15 -23.69 -0.14
N ILE A 202 -2.05 -23.91 0.59
CA ILE A 202 -1.42 -25.23 0.69
C ILE A 202 -2.37 -26.21 1.36
N ALA A 203 -3.01 -25.84 2.46
CA ALA A 203 -3.96 -26.69 3.17
C ALA A 203 -5.16 -27.07 2.28
N LEU A 204 -5.78 -26.09 1.62
CA LEU A 204 -6.91 -26.33 0.71
C LEU A 204 -6.56 -27.26 -0.44
N ARG A 205 -5.45 -27.03 -1.12
CA ARG A 205 -5.00 -27.90 -2.21
C ARG A 205 -4.70 -29.34 -1.73
N THR A 206 -4.15 -29.47 -0.53
CA THR A 206 -3.89 -30.79 0.07
C THR A 206 -5.18 -31.52 0.43
N LEU A 207 -6.18 -30.82 0.98
CA LEU A 207 -7.47 -31.35 1.34
C LEU A 207 -8.32 -31.69 0.09
N ALA A 208 -8.29 -30.81 -0.93
CA ALA A 208 -9.01 -31.01 -2.19
C ALA A 208 -8.53 -32.24 -2.99
N ALA A 209 -7.28 -32.67 -2.78
CA ALA A 209 -6.75 -33.90 -3.39
C ALA A 209 -7.24 -35.20 -2.71
N ARG A 210 -7.95 -35.10 -1.57
CA ARG A 210 -8.48 -36.23 -0.81
C ARG A 210 -9.94 -36.50 -1.19
N PRO A 211 -10.44 -37.71 -1.05
CA PRO A 211 -11.85 -38.05 -1.32
C PRO A 211 -12.76 -37.55 -0.18
N LEU A 212 -12.77 -36.24 0.05
CA LEU A 212 -13.57 -35.60 1.10
C LEU A 212 -14.73 -34.82 0.47
N SER A 213 -15.84 -34.74 1.17
CA SER A 213 -16.92 -33.82 0.86
C SER A 213 -16.49 -32.36 1.22
N ILE A 214 -17.14 -31.36 0.63
CA ILE A 214 -16.86 -29.94 0.91
C ILE A 214 -16.96 -29.62 2.41
N GLY A 215 -18.01 -30.15 3.09
CA GLY A 215 -18.18 -29.96 4.52
C GLY A 215 -17.07 -30.61 5.36
N GLU A 216 -16.48 -31.70 4.91
CA GLU A 216 -15.32 -32.33 5.56
C GLU A 216 -14.05 -31.52 5.33
N ILE A 217 -13.83 -31.00 4.11
CA ILE A 217 -12.71 -30.13 3.78
C ILE A 217 -12.73 -28.89 4.70
N LEU A 218 -13.88 -28.22 4.81
CA LEU A 218 -13.98 -27.02 5.64
C LEU A 218 -13.82 -27.31 7.13
N ARG A 219 -14.31 -28.43 7.64
CA ARG A 219 -14.10 -28.83 9.04
C ARG A 219 -12.64 -29.17 9.34
N GLU A 220 -11.93 -29.89 8.46
CA GLU A 220 -10.50 -30.16 8.64
C GLU A 220 -9.67 -28.89 8.52
N LEU A 221 -10.06 -27.97 7.65
CA LEU A 221 -9.45 -26.67 7.51
C LEU A 221 -9.64 -25.84 8.79
N ASP A 222 -10.88 -25.76 9.28
CA ASP A 222 -11.21 -25.01 10.52
C ASP A 222 -10.45 -25.55 11.73
N ALA A 223 -10.44 -26.86 11.94
CA ALA A 223 -9.68 -27.51 13.01
C ALA A 223 -8.17 -27.21 12.91
N THR A 224 -7.61 -27.20 11.69
CA THR A 224 -6.20 -26.91 11.46
C THR A 224 -5.86 -25.46 11.82
N PHE A 225 -6.71 -24.52 11.43
CA PHE A 225 -6.42 -23.10 11.61
C PHE A 225 -6.82 -22.56 12.99
N LEU A 226 -7.87 -23.09 13.60
CA LEU A 226 -8.29 -22.71 14.96
C LEU A 226 -7.16 -22.85 15.99
N ASP A 227 -6.38 -23.92 15.90
CA ASP A 227 -5.25 -24.18 16.81
C ASP A 227 -3.96 -23.41 16.46
N ASN A 228 -3.84 -22.92 15.22
CA ASN A 228 -2.58 -22.37 14.70
C ASN A 228 -2.61 -20.90 14.34
N LEU A 229 -3.79 -20.27 14.30
CA LEU A 229 -3.89 -18.84 14.05
C LEU A 229 -3.56 -18.01 15.32
N PRO A 230 -3.00 -16.81 15.16
CA PRO A 230 -2.92 -15.86 16.24
C PRO A 230 -4.30 -15.55 16.84
N PRO A 231 -4.41 -15.21 18.15
CA PRO A 231 -5.68 -14.85 18.77
C PRO A 231 -6.45 -13.79 17.98
N ALA A 232 -7.76 -13.96 17.84
CA ALA A 232 -8.66 -13.09 17.07
C ALA A 232 -8.38 -13.02 15.56
N SER A 233 -7.59 -13.94 15.00
CA SER A 233 -7.42 -14.10 13.56
C SER A 233 -8.39 -15.16 13.04
N TYR A 234 -9.02 -14.87 11.92
CA TYR A 234 -9.92 -15.78 11.20
C TYR A 234 -9.91 -15.40 9.72
N PHE A 235 -10.49 -16.24 8.89
CA PHE A 235 -10.70 -15.88 7.49
C PHE A 235 -12.05 -16.37 7.00
N THR A 236 -12.60 -15.65 6.05
CA THR A 236 -13.82 -16.03 5.35
C THR A 236 -13.46 -16.82 4.11
N LEU A 237 -14.32 -17.78 3.72
CA LEU A 237 -14.06 -18.65 2.57
C LEU A 237 -15.37 -19.06 1.88
N PHE A 238 -15.42 -18.93 0.56
CA PHE A 238 -16.38 -19.59 -0.28
C PHE A 238 -15.67 -20.74 -1.05
N TYR A 239 -16.23 -21.95 -0.98
CA TYR A 239 -15.72 -23.13 -1.69
C TYR A 239 -16.83 -23.73 -2.52
N GLY A 240 -16.70 -23.70 -3.84
CA GLY A 240 -17.67 -24.27 -4.78
C GLY A 240 -17.03 -25.31 -5.72
N VAL A 241 -17.67 -26.43 -5.95
CA VAL A 241 -17.26 -27.41 -6.93
C VAL A 241 -18.22 -27.41 -8.11
N LEU A 242 -17.76 -26.91 -9.24
CA LEU A 242 -18.46 -26.92 -10.52
C LEU A 242 -18.31 -28.33 -11.17
N ASP A 243 -19.43 -28.93 -11.50
CA ASP A 243 -19.53 -30.18 -12.26
C ASP A 243 -20.19 -29.85 -13.60
N PRO A 244 -19.43 -29.66 -14.69
CA PRO A 244 -19.99 -29.31 -15.98
C PRO A 244 -20.85 -30.43 -16.58
N ASP A 245 -20.52 -31.71 -16.33
CA ASP A 245 -21.27 -32.87 -16.84
C ASP A 245 -22.59 -33.05 -16.08
N GLY A 246 -22.54 -32.87 -14.75
CA GLY A 246 -23.73 -32.90 -13.90
C GLY A 246 -24.55 -31.61 -13.94
N ARG A 247 -24.04 -30.54 -14.56
CA ARG A 247 -24.66 -29.21 -14.64
C ARG A 247 -25.07 -28.65 -13.28
N GLN A 248 -24.21 -28.85 -12.30
CA GLN A 248 -24.46 -28.41 -10.95
C GLN A 248 -23.19 -27.85 -10.29
N MET A 249 -23.38 -26.96 -9.34
CA MET A 249 -22.34 -26.55 -8.40
C MET A 249 -22.78 -26.94 -7.00
N VAL A 250 -21.95 -27.70 -6.30
CA VAL A 250 -22.06 -27.95 -4.87
C VAL A 250 -21.14 -26.93 -4.18
N PHE A 251 -21.64 -26.23 -3.17
CA PHE A 251 -20.85 -25.20 -2.50
C PHE A 251 -21.12 -25.15 -1.00
N ALA A 252 -20.19 -24.56 -0.28
CA ALA A 252 -20.34 -24.12 1.10
C ALA A 252 -19.74 -22.73 1.27
N ASN A 253 -20.26 -21.99 2.23
CA ASN A 253 -19.81 -20.65 2.56
C ASN A 253 -19.42 -20.62 4.04
N ALA A 254 -18.16 -20.29 4.30
CA ALA A 254 -17.59 -20.13 5.63
C ALA A 254 -17.49 -18.63 5.98
N GLY A 255 -18.62 -17.97 6.17
CA GLY A 255 -18.70 -16.55 6.56
C GLY A 255 -18.30 -15.55 5.47
N HIS A 256 -18.13 -15.99 4.23
CA HIS A 256 -17.76 -15.13 3.10
C HIS A 256 -19.00 -14.48 2.47
N LEU A 257 -18.78 -13.45 1.64
CA LEU A 257 -19.85 -12.84 0.85
C LEU A 257 -20.49 -13.86 -0.08
N PRO A 258 -21.82 -13.81 -0.30
CA PRO A 258 -22.50 -14.73 -1.21
C PRO A 258 -22.07 -14.51 -2.66
N ALA A 259 -21.75 -15.58 -3.37
CA ALA A 259 -21.45 -15.52 -4.79
C ALA A 259 -22.72 -15.21 -5.61
N LEU A 260 -22.52 -14.53 -6.76
CA LEU A 260 -23.60 -14.25 -7.70
C LEU A 260 -23.71 -15.40 -8.72
N HIS A 261 -24.90 -15.98 -8.87
CA HIS A 261 -25.30 -16.80 -10.03
C HIS A 261 -26.21 -15.98 -10.95
N LEU A 262 -25.76 -15.69 -12.15
CA LEU A 262 -26.56 -15.03 -13.17
C LEU A 262 -26.97 -16.03 -14.25
N ARG A 263 -28.29 -16.24 -14.40
CA ARG A 263 -28.85 -17.04 -15.47
C ARG A 263 -28.75 -16.31 -16.80
N ALA A 264 -27.98 -16.81 -17.72
CA ALA A 264 -27.71 -16.14 -19.00
C ALA A 264 -29.00 -15.93 -19.82
N ARG A 265 -29.89 -16.92 -19.83
CA ARG A 265 -31.12 -16.92 -20.63
C ARG A 265 -32.13 -15.87 -20.15
N THR A 266 -32.30 -15.72 -18.86
CA THR A 266 -33.31 -14.80 -18.27
C THR A 266 -32.74 -13.49 -17.78
N GLY A 267 -31.44 -13.44 -17.50
CA GLY A 267 -30.79 -12.32 -16.80
C GLY A 267 -31.13 -12.26 -15.30
N GLU A 268 -31.75 -13.31 -14.76
CA GLU A 268 -32.08 -13.42 -13.35
C GLU A 268 -30.80 -13.62 -12.52
N ALA A 269 -30.68 -12.85 -11.46
CA ALA A 269 -29.56 -12.90 -10.52
C ALA A 269 -30.00 -13.55 -9.21
N ALA A 270 -29.25 -14.54 -8.73
CA ALA A 270 -29.44 -15.18 -7.44
C ALA A 270 -28.15 -15.15 -6.63
N TRP A 271 -28.26 -14.88 -5.33
CA TRP A 271 -27.14 -14.91 -4.40
C TRP A 271 -27.04 -16.30 -3.78
N LEU A 272 -25.85 -16.89 -3.85
CA LEU A 272 -25.59 -18.23 -3.36
C LEU A 272 -25.23 -18.17 -1.88
N GLU A 273 -26.20 -18.36 -1.04
CA GLU A 273 -26.08 -18.34 0.41
C GLU A 273 -25.99 -19.77 0.97
N ALA A 274 -25.09 -20.00 1.90
CA ALA A 274 -24.98 -21.22 2.70
C ALA A 274 -24.51 -20.81 4.11
N GLU A 275 -25.04 -21.53 5.12
CA GLU A 275 -24.71 -21.22 6.51
C GLU A 275 -23.38 -21.84 6.93
N GLY A 276 -22.49 -21.05 7.50
CA GLY A 276 -21.23 -21.47 8.10
C GLY A 276 -20.50 -20.30 8.72
N PRO A 277 -19.81 -20.51 9.84
CA PRO A 277 -18.98 -19.49 10.46
C PRO A 277 -17.70 -19.26 9.62
N ALA A 278 -17.02 -18.12 9.82
CA ALA A 278 -15.66 -17.93 9.32
C ALA A 278 -14.71 -18.99 9.94
N VAL A 279 -13.72 -19.39 9.17
CA VAL A 279 -12.72 -20.40 9.57
C VAL A 279 -11.82 -19.84 10.67
N GLY A 280 -11.63 -20.55 11.75
CA GLY A 280 -10.83 -20.12 12.91
C GLY A 280 -11.55 -19.15 13.84
N LEU A 281 -12.85 -18.85 13.63
CA LEU A 281 -13.61 -17.89 14.45
C LEU A 281 -14.31 -18.54 15.66
N LEU A 282 -14.91 -19.72 15.46
CA LEU A 282 -15.65 -20.41 16.52
C LEU A 282 -14.85 -21.61 17.04
N ASP A 283 -15.39 -22.29 18.05
CA ASP A 283 -14.81 -23.52 18.59
C ASP A 283 -14.90 -24.70 17.60
N HIS A 284 -14.28 -25.85 17.96
CA HIS A 284 -14.17 -27.05 17.12
C HIS A 284 -15.51 -27.70 16.69
N ASN A 285 -16.64 -27.11 17.00
CA ASN A 285 -17.97 -27.60 16.63
C ASN A 285 -18.57 -26.85 15.43
N ALA A 286 -17.76 -26.12 14.64
CA ALA A 286 -18.24 -25.43 13.47
C ALA A 286 -18.91 -26.37 12.47
N VAL A 287 -20.10 -26.01 12.02
CA VAL A 287 -20.86 -26.73 11.00
C VAL A 287 -20.90 -25.88 9.74
N PHE A 288 -20.48 -26.49 8.64
CA PHE A 288 -20.51 -25.87 7.32
C PHE A 288 -21.55 -26.55 6.46
N ALA A 289 -22.70 -25.86 6.28
CA ALA A 289 -23.77 -26.34 5.44
C ALA A 289 -23.33 -26.34 3.97
N THR A 290 -23.78 -27.39 3.23
CA THR A 290 -23.55 -27.44 1.79
C THR A 290 -24.87 -27.25 1.05
N ALA A 291 -24.83 -26.51 -0.06
CA ALA A 291 -25.96 -26.28 -0.94
C ALA A 291 -25.61 -26.69 -2.38
N VAL A 292 -26.64 -26.90 -3.19
CA VAL A 292 -26.50 -27.28 -4.59
C VAL A 292 -27.29 -26.30 -5.44
N VAL A 293 -26.67 -25.84 -6.52
CA VAL A 293 -27.34 -25.01 -7.53
C VAL A 293 -27.17 -25.68 -8.90
N GLN A 294 -28.27 -25.78 -9.66
CA GLN A 294 -28.26 -26.24 -11.05
C GLN A 294 -27.97 -25.05 -11.96
N PHE A 295 -27.23 -25.28 -13.03
CA PHE A 295 -26.91 -24.24 -14.02
C PHE A 295 -27.14 -24.75 -15.46
N GLU A 296 -27.30 -23.80 -16.36
CA GLU A 296 -27.48 -24.02 -17.79
C GLU A 296 -26.26 -23.48 -18.58
N PRO A 297 -26.06 -23.92 -19.83
CA PRO A 297 -25.09 -23.30 -20.71
C PRO A 297 -25.26 -21.77 -20.79
N GLY A 298 -24.14 -21.04 -20.73
CA GLY A 298 -24.11 -19.58 -20.72
C GLY A 298 -24.19 -18.95 -19.33
N ASP A 299 -24.61 -19.70 -18.28
CA ASP A 299 -24.70 -19.16 -16.92
C ASP A 299 -23.35 -18.68 -16.39
N LEU A 300 -23.40 -17.70 -15.49
CA LEU A 300 -22.24 -17.03 -14.91
C LEU A 300 -22.25 -17.17 -13.40
N PHE A 301 -21.10 -17.49 -12.86
CA PHE A 301 -20.81 -17.42 -11.41
C PHE A 301 -19.77 -16.32 -11.16
N VAL A 302 -20.08 -15.41 -10.26
CA VAL A 302 -19.16 -14.33 -9.89
C VAL A 302 -18.90 -14.36 -8.39
N PHE A 303 -17.63 -14.45 -8.06
CA PHE A 303 -17.12 -14.48 -6.71
C PHE A 303 -16.32 -13.19 -6.48
N TYR A 304 -16.42 -12.58 -5.31
CA TYR A 304 -15.79 -11.28 -5.02
C TYR A 304 -15.55 -11.12 -3.53
N THR A 305 -14.59 -10.29 -3.17
CA THR A 305 -14.30 -9.90 -1.79
C THR A 305 -14.95 -8.55 -1.45
N ASP A 306 -14.97 -8.22 -0.17
CA ASP A 306 -15.59 -7.00 0.35
C ASP A 306 -14.99 -5.72 -0.21
N GLY A 307 -13.67 -5.68 -0.54
CA GLY A 307 -13.04 -4.54 -1.19
C GLY A 307 -13.65 -4.15 -2.55
N ILE A 308 -14.51 -4.99 -3.13
CA ILE A 308 -15.35 -4.63 -4.28
C ILE A 308 -16.62 -3.94 -3.82
N THR A 309 -17.36 -4.52 -2.88
CA THR A 309 -18.66 -4.00 -2.44
C THR A 309 -18.57 -2.82 -1.51
N GLU A 310 -17.51 -2.75 -0.71
CA GLU A 310 -17.22 -1.67 0.23
C GLU A 310 -16.31 -0.58 -0.36
N ALA A 311 -16.06 -0.63 -1.66
CA ALA A 311 -15.42 0.48 -2.34
C ALA A 311 -16.28 1.74 -2.20
N GLU A 312 -15.72 2.76 -1.55
CA GLU A 312 -16.45 3.96 -1.13
C GLU A 312 -16.18 5.13 -2.07
N GLU A 313 -17.22 5.85 -2.48
CA GLU A 313 -17.07 7.13 -3.18
C GLU A 313 -16.89 8.29 -2.19
N ALA A 314 -16.56 9.48 -2.68
CA ALA A 314 -16.30 10.67 -1.86
C ALA A 314 -17.46 11.09 -0.94
N SER A 315 -18.69 10.63 -1.22
CA SER A 315 -19.88 10.89 -0.40
C SER A 315 -20.06 9.93 0.78
N GLY A 316 -19.24 8.87 0.84
CA GLY A 316 -19.36 7.81 1.87
C GLY A 316 -20.38 6.72 1.48
N LEU A 317 -20.75 6.62 0.22
CA LEU A 317 -21.64 5.55 -0.27
C LEU A 317 -20.78 4.40 -0.78
N ASP A 318 -21.15 3.16 -0.42
CA ASP A 318 -20.52 1.93 -0.88
C ASP A 318 -20.96 1.56 -2.30
N PHE A 319 -20.09 0.86 -3.03
CA PHE A 319 -20.40 0.34 -4.36
C PHE A 319 -21.57 -0.64 -4.33
N GLY A 320 -21.55 -1.58 -3.41
CA GLY A 320 -22.63 -2.52 -3.16
C GLY A 320 -22.77 -3.64 -4.20
N ARG A 321 -23.42 -4.72 -3.79
CA ARG A 321 -23.60 -5.94 -4.61
C ARG A 321 -24.54 -5.76 -5.79
N ASP A 322 -25.51 -4.86 -5.71
CA ASP A 322 -26.50 -4.67 -6.78
C ASP A 322 -25.86 -4.10 -8.05
N ARG A 323 -24.85 -3.24 -7.92
CA ARG A 323 -24.06 -2.74 -9.06
C ARG A 323 -23.26 -3.85 -9.73
N ILE A 324 -22.72 -4.80 -8.95
CA ILE A 324 -22.05 -5.99 -9.52
C ILE A 324 -23.05 -6.76 -10.38
N ALA A 325 -24.23 -7.08 -9.87
CA ALA A 325 -25.26 -7.82 -10.60
C ALA A 325 -25.71 -7.07 -11.88
N ALA A 326 -25.83 -5.74 -11.85
CA ALA A 326 -26.17 -4.93 -13.00
C ALA A 326 -25.10 -4.98 -14.10
N ILE A 327 -23.81 -4.83 -13.72
CA ILE A 327 -22.67 -4.88 -14.65
C ILE A 327 -22.54 -6.26 -15.27
N VAL A 328 -22.63 -7.33 -14.48
CA VAL A 328 -22.52 -8.70 -14.95
C VAL A 328 -23.67 -9.01 -15.92
N ARG A 329 -24.88 -8.53 -15.64
CA ARG A 329 -26.03 -8.69 -16.54
C ARG A 329 -25.82 -7.97 -17.87
N GLU A 330 -25.28 -6.76 -17.86
CA GLU A 330 -24.97 -5.99 -19.06
C GLU A 330 -23.91 -6.69 -19.93
N HIS A 331 -22.88 -7.27 -19.29
CA HIS A 331 -21.77 -7.89 -19.99
C HIS A 331 -21.90 -9.43 -20.15
N ARG A 332 -23.07 -10.02 -19.86
CA ARG A 332 -23.24 -11.48 -19.77
C ARG A 332 -22.89 -12.27 -21.04
N GLY A 333 -22.91 -11.62 -22.20
CA GLY A 333 -22.52 -12.24 -23.47
C GLY A 333 -21.00 -12.15 -23.76
N GLN A 334 -20.22 -11.56 -22.89
CA GLN A 334 -18.77 -11.39 -23.06
C GLN A 334 -17.98 -12.51 -22.37
N SER A 335 -16.65 -12.54 -22.59
CA SER A 335 -15.77 -13.47 -21.91
C SER A 335 -15.66 -13.17 -20.41
N ALA A 336 -15.27 -14.17 -19.61
CA ALA A 336 -15.03 -14.00 -18.20
C ALA A 336 -14.03 -12.87 -17.90
N GLU A 337 -12.95 -12.77 -18.70
CA GLU A 337 -11.94 -11.71 -18.56
C GLU A 337 -12.53 -10.31 -18.79
N ALA A 338 -13.40 -10.16 -19.79
CA ALA A 338 -14.08 -8.89 -20.07
C ALA A 338 -15.02 -8.47 -18.92
N ILE A 339 -15.72 -9.43 -18.32
CA ILE A 339 -16.60 -9.18 -17.16
C ILE A 339 -15.79 -8.77 -15.93
N VAL A 340 -14.70 -9.48 -15.63
CA VAL A 340 -13.77 -9.11 -14.54
C VAL A 340 -13.26 -7.68 -14.75
N ALA A 341 -12.83 -7.35 -15.97
CA ALA A 341 -12.33 -6.01 -16.28
C ALA A 341 -13.43 -4.94 -16.15
N ALA A 342 -14.67 -5.24 -16.56
CA ALA A 342 -15.80 -4.32 -16.43
C ALA A 342 -16.15 -4.02 -14.97
N VAL A 343 -16.18 -5.04 -14.10
CA VAL A 343 -16.45 -4.85 -12.67
C VAL A 343 -15.35 -3.99 -12.02
N HIS A 344 -14.09 -4.30 -12.23
CA HIS A 344 -12.99 -3.51 -11.68
C HIS A 344 -12.98 -2.07 -12.23
N GLY A 345 -13.22 -1.89 -13.53
CA GLY A 345 -13.32 -0.56 -14.14
C GLY A 345 -14.43 0.28 -13.53
N ALA A 346 -15.58 -0.33 -13.27
CA ALA A 346 -16.72 0.35 -12.63
C ALA A 346 -16.43 0.72 -11.17
N VAL A 347 -15.78 -0.17 -10.41
CA VAL A 347 -15.33 0.10 -9.04
C VAL A 347 -14.34 1.27 -9.02
N ASP A 348 -13.35 1.28 -9.93
CA ASP A 348 -12.36 2.36 -10.00
C ASP A 348 -12.98 3.69 -10.39
N ALA A 349 -13.93 3.69 -11.31
CA ALA A 349 -14.68 4.89 -11.70
C ALA A 349 -15.57 5.42 -10.56
N PHE A 350 -16.19 4.52 -9.80
CA PHE A 350 -17.03 4.87 -8.65
C PHE A 350 -16.22 5.47 -7.50
N ARG A 351 -15.12 4.84 -7.14
CA ARG A 351 -14.22 5.27 -6.06
C ARG A 351 -13.52 6.60 -6.35
N GLY A 352 -13.24 6.88 -7.63
CA GLY A 352 -12.44 8.04 -8.03
C GLY A 352 -10.94 7.89 -7.69
N PRO A 353 -10.18 9.00 -7.79
CA PRO A 353 -8.75 9.00 -7.53
C PRO A 353 -8.45 8.84 -6.03
N GLY A 354 -7.65 7.86 -5.68
CA GLY A 354 -7.22 7.60 -4.29
C GLY A 354 -6.72 6.15 -4.12
N PRO A 355 -6.08 5.82 -3.00
CA PRO A 355 -5.70 4.44 -2.71
C PRO A 355 -6.96 3.58 -2.46
N ARG A 356 -6.85 2.29 -2.69
CA ARG A 356 -7.88 1.31 -2.29
C ARG A 356 -7.88 1.17 -0.78
N SER A 357 -9.07 1.05 -0.18
CA SER A 357 -9.24 0.82 1.26
C SER A 357 -8.98 -0.63 1.64
N ASP A 358 -9.31 -1.57 0.74
CA ASP A 358 -9.12 -3.00 0.91
C ASP A 358 -8.68 -3.70 -0.37
N ASP A 359 -8.22 -4.95 -0.23
CA ASP A 359 -7.91 -5.84 -1.34
C ASP A 359 -9.18 -6.10 -2.14
N ALA A 360 -9.10 -6.04 -3.45
CA ALA A 360 -10.27 -6.10 -4.32
C ALA A 360 -10.12 -7.25 -5.32
N THR A 361 -10.83 -8.34 -5.06
CA THR A 361 -10.78 -9.55 -5.88
C THR A 361 -12.11 -9.80 -6.55
N VAL A 362 -12.07 -10.12 -7.86
CA VAL A 362 -13.19 -10.62 -8.64
C VAL A 362 -12.76 -11.85 -9.41
N SER A 363 -13.57 -12.88 -9.33
CA SER A 363 -13.41 -14.12 -10.10
C SER A 363 -14.73 -14.45 -10.81
N VAL A 364 -14.65 -14.83 -12.07
CA VAL A 364 -15.79 -15.18 -12.91
C VAL A 364 -15.58 -16.56 -13.52
N ALA A 365 -16.58 -17.42 -13.38
CA ALA A 365 -16.67 -18.69 -14.12
C ALA A 365 -17.90 -18.63 -15.02
N ARG A 366 -17.71 -18.71 -16.34
CA ARG A 366 -18.76 -18.76 -17.33
C ARG A 366 -18.88 -20.17 -17.87
N VAL A 367 -20.10 -20.71 -17.86
CA VAL A 367 -20.41 -21.98 -18.49
C VAL A 367 -20.49 -21.79 -20.00
N PRO A 368 -19.81 -22.61 -20.84
CA PRO A 368 -19.88 -22.46 -22.29
C PRO A 368 -21.31 -22.62 -22.83
N ASP A 369 -21.61 -21.93 -23.90
CA ASP A 369 -22.92 -21.98 -24.58
C ASP A 369 -23.17 -23.36 -25.29
N VAL A 370 -22.09 -24.11 -25.55
CA VAL A 370 -22.14 -25.42 -26.17
C VAL A 370 -21.71 -26.48 -25.13
N GLY A 371 -22.58 -27.47 -24.89
CA GLY A 371 -22.22 -28.60 -24.05
C GLY A 371 -20.98 -29.33 -24.58
N PRO A 372 -20.28 -30.16 -23.76
CA PRO A 372 -19.08 -30.84 -24.19
C PRO A 372 -19.38 -31.59 -25.49
N SER A 373 -18.62 -31.24 -26.55
CA SER A 373 -18.68 -31.96 -27.80
C SER A 373 -18.25 -33.40 -27.48
N ALA A 374 -19.15 -34.36 -27.70
CA ALA A 374 -18.82 -35.76 -27.62
C ALA A 374 -17.58 -36.00 -28.49
N THR A 375 -16.44 -36.16 -27.80
CA THR A 375 -15.18 -36.51 -28.45
C THR A 375 -15.48 -37.85 -29.13
N SER A 376 -15.52 -37.81 -30.45
CA SER A 376 -15.74 -38.96 -31.32
C SER A 376 -14.81 -40.10 -30.90
N ALA A 377 -15.40 -41.12 -30.26
CA ALA A 377 -14.85 -42.44 -30.24
C ALA A 377 -14.91 -42.99 -31.68
N GLY A 378 -14.07 -42.47 -32.53
CA GLY A 378 -13.75 -43.02 -33.85
C GLY A 378 -12.79 -44.19 -33.67
N GLY A 379 -13.27 -45.30 -33.20
CA GLY A 379 -12.64 -46.56 -33.39
C GLY A 379 -12.76 -46.90 -34.85
N ASP A 380 -11.67 -46.84 -35.58
CA ASP A 380 -11.51 -47.47 -36.89
C ASP A 380 -11.27 -48.97 -36.67
N PRO A 381 -12.16 -49.86 -37.11
CA PRO A 381 -11.82 -51.28 -37.26
C PRO A 381 -11.21 -51.44 -38.64
N GLY A 382 -9.91 -51.23 -38.74
CA GLY A 382 -9.13 -51.60 -39.94
C GLY A 382 -8.98 -53.12 -40.01
N PRO A 383 -8.84 -53.68 -41.23
CA PRO A 383 -9.04 -55.08 -41.57
C PRO A 383 -7.94 -56.02 -41.08
#